data_7cf57b84773942c045b6d15f19348019
#
_entry.id   7cf57b84773942c045b6d15f19348019
#
_cell.length_a   1.000
_cell.length_b   1.000
_cell.length_c   1.000
_cell.angle_alpha   90.00
_cell.angle_beta   90.00
_cell.angle_gamma   90.00
#
_symmetry.space_group_name_H-M   'P 1'
#
loop_
_entity.id
_entity.type
_entity.pdbx_description
1 polymer ?
#
loop_
_entity_poly.entity_id
_entity_poly.type
_entity_poly.pdbx_seq_one_letter_code
_entity_poly.pdbx_strand_id
1 'polypeptide(L)'
;RYLVGSVRCVXETDNNPLSPHLQIYKWHISSLLSITHRVVGVINFFALMVICFWAISLFFGENFYRSFEIVLNTFFGKFLIISLCWTFSFQILNEIRPLVWDAGFGFDLKVAKISGFISLIGSFILTILFYLAGRNFF
;
A
#
# COMPACT_ATOMS: atom_id res chain seq x y z
N ARG A 1 -11.81 -11.32 -41.90
CA ARG A 1 -12.78 -10.51 -41.17
C ARG A 1 -13.91 -11.36 -40.66
N TYR A 2 -14.48 -12.17 -41.49
CA TYR A 2 -15.46 -13.15 -41.03
C TYR A 2 -14.86 -14.15 -40.08
N LEU A 3 -13.59 -14.31 -40.22
CA LEU A 3 -12.82 -15.26 -39.40
C LEU A 3 -12.83 -14.89 -37.92
N VAL A 4 -12.93 -13.60 -37.61
CA VAL A 4 -12.92 -13.16 -36.20
C VAL A 4 -14.13 -13.70 -35.48
N GLY A 5 -15.30 -13.63 -36.08
CA GLY A 5 -16.51 -14.17 -35.49
C GLY A 5 -16.46 -15.69 -35.36
N SER A 6 -15.99 -16.35 -36.40
CA SER A 6 -15.91 -17.80 -36.40
C SER A 6 -14.89 -18.31 -35.38
N VAL A 7 -13.79 -17.61 -35.24
CA VAL A 7 -12.78 -17.98 -34.24
C VAL A 7 -13.36 -17.87 -32.85
N ARG A 8 -14.15 -16.88 -32.62
CA ARG A 8 -14.81 -16.71 -31.34
C ARG A 8 -15.80 -17.84 -31.05
N CYS A 9 -16.53 -18.25 -32.05
CA CYS A 9 -17.48 -19.38 -31.91
C CYS A 9 -16.74 -20.67 -31.61
N VAL A 10 -15.59 -20.87 -32.22
CA VAL A 10 -14.77 -22.03 -31.94
C VAL A 10 -14.34 -22.09 -30.46
N UNK A 11 -14.16 -21.10 -29.97
CA UNK A 11 -13.86 -21.08 -28.83
C UNK A 11 -14.66 -21.54 -27.88
N GLU A 12 -15.67 -21.68 -28.19
CA GLU A 12 -16.65 -22.15 -27.24
C GLU A 12 -16.69 -23.66 -27.12
N THR A 13 -15.68 -24.29 -27.57
CA THR A 13 -15.59 -25.74 -27.47
C THR A 13 -15.12 -26.18 -26.07
N ASP A 14 -15.00 -27.48 -25.92
CA ASP A 14 -14.72 -28.13 -24.63
C ASP A 14 -13.39 -27.74 -24.02
N ASN A 15 -12.51 -27.13 -24.81
CA ASN A 15 -11.17 -26.74 -24.36
C ASN A 15 -11.10 -25.31 -23.84
N ASN A 16 -12.23 -24.71 -23.50
CA ASN A 16 -12.26 -23.36 -22.94
C ASN A 16 -11.50 -23.30 -21.63
N PRO A 17 -10.67 -22.28 -21.41
CA PRO A 17 -9.95 -22.15 -20.14
C PRO A 17 -10.93 -21.90 -19.00
N LEU A 18 -10.60 -22.46 -17.86
CA LEU A 18 -11.38 -22.25 -16.63
C LEU A 18 -11.31 -20.78 -16.21
N SER A 19 -12.45 -20.26 -15.74
CA SER A 19 -12.48 -18.91 -15.20
C SER A 19 -11.59 -18.82 -13.94
N PRO A 20 -10.97 -17.67 -13.68
CA PRO A 20 -10.06 -17.54 -12.55
C PRO A 20 -10.83 -17.39 -11.23
N HIS A 21 -11.25 -18.51 -10.68
CA HIS A 21 -11.81 -18.55 -9.33
C HIS A 21 -10.69 -18.43 -8.29
N LEU A 22 -11.01 -17.96 -7.10
CA LEU A 22 -10.05 -17.80 -6.02
C LEU A 22 -9.29 -19.07 -5.69
N GLN A 23 -9.93 -20.24 -5.88
CA GLN A 23 -9.35 -21.54 -5.58
C GLN A 23 -8.24 -21.96 -6.56
N ILE A 24 -8.34 -21.52 -7.82
CA ILE A 24 -7.39 -21.91 -8.88
C ILE A 24 -6.53 -20.73 -9.38
N TYR A 25 -6.80 -19.53 -8.90
CA TYR A 25 -6.05 -18.33 -9.30
C TYR A 25 -4.67 -18.34 -8.63
N LYS A 26 -3.63 -18.30 -9.44
CA LYS A 26 -2.26 -18.16 -8.94
C LYS A 26 -1.94 -16.67 -8.75
N TRP A 27 -1.68 -16.31 -7.51
CA TRP A 27 -1.44 -14.92 -7.14
C TRP A 27 -0.07 -14.47 -7.68
N HIS A 28 -0.10 -13.53 -8.58
CA HIS A 28 1.10 -12.86 -9.05
C HIS A 28 1.49 -11.76 -8.05
N ILE A 29 2.79 -11.53 -7.90
CA ILE A 29 3.33 -10.53 -6.97
C ILE A 29 2.77 -9.14 -7.31
N SER A 30 2.65 -8.81 -8.60
CA SER A 30 2.12 -7.52 -9.03
C SER A 30 0.66 -7.33 -8.62
N SER A 31 -0.14 -8.41 -8.68
CA SER A 31 -1.54 -8.38 -8.26
C SER A 31 -1.66 -8.18 -6.76
N LEU A 32 -0.86 -8.90 -5.98
CA LEU A 32 -0.82 -8.75 -4.52
C LEU A 32 -0.43 -7.32 -4.13
N LEU A 33 0.60 -6.77 -4.79
CA LEU A 33 1.05 -5.40 -4.52
C LEU A 33 -0.04 -4.38 -4.83
N SER A 34 -0.80 -4.59 -5.91
CA SER A 34 -1.90 -3.69 -6.29
C SER A 34 -3.01 -3.70 -5.24
N ILE A 35 -3.39 -4.89 -4.76
CA ILE A 35 -4.41 -5.03 -3.71
C ILE A 35 -3.92 -4.41 -2.40
N THR A 36 -2.68 -4.72 -2.02
CA THR A 36 -2.06 -4.18 -0.80
C THR A 36 -2.01 -2.65 -0.85
N HIS A 37 -1.64 -2.08 -2.01
CA HIS A 37 -1.58 -0.64 -2.20
C HIS A 37 -2.95 0.02 -1.97
N ARG A 38 -4.02 -0.59 -2.48
CA ARG A 38 -5.39 -0.08 -2.28
C ARG A 38 -5.82 -0.15 -0.82
N VAL A 39 -5.56 -1.29 -0.17
CA VAL A 39 -5.88 -1.47 1.25
C VAL A 39 -5.12 -0.46 2.11
N VAL A 40 -3.82 -0.32 1.85
CA VAL A 40 -2.95 0.64 2.56
C VAL A 40 -3.43 2.07 2.33
N GLY A 41 -3.90 2.39 1.11
CA GLY A 41 -4.47 3.70 0.81
C GLY A 41 -5.68 4.04 1.67
N VAL A 42 -6.57 3.05 1.88
CA VAL A 42 -7.74 3.22 2.76
C VAL A 42 -7.29 3.42 4.22
N ILE A 43 -6.30 2.63 4.67
CA ILE A 43 -5.74 2.76 6.02
C ILE A 43 -5.14 4.16 6.22
N ASN A 44 -4.39 4.65 5.22
CA ASN A 44 -3.77 5.96 5.27
C ASN A 44 -4.79 7.09 5.27
N PHE A 45 -5.93 6.91 4.62
CA PHE A 45 -7.03 7.88 4.67
C PHE A 45 -7.52 8.03 6.12
N PHE A 46 -7.76 6.90 6.81
CA PHE A 46 -8.17 6.94 8.22
C PHE A 46 -7.06 7.48 9.12
N ALA A 47 -5.80 7.16 8.83
CA ALA A 47 -4.64 7.70 9.54
C ALA A 47 -4.61 9.23 9.44
N LEU A 48 -4.86 9.75 8.25
CA LEU A 48 -4.90 11.20 8.03
C LEU A 48 -6.00 11.86 8.86
N MET A 49 -7.17 11.22 8.94
CA MET A 49 -8.27 11.72 9.80
C MET A 49 -7.84 11.79 11.28
N VAL A 50 -7.12 10.76 11.76
CA VAL A 50 -6.61 10.72 13.14
C VAL A 50 -5.59 11.85 13.35
N ILE A 51 -4.69 12.08 12.39
CA ILE A 51 -3.71 13.17 12.45
C ILE A 51 -4.41 14.54 12.49
N CYS A 52 -5.44 14.72 11.67
CA CYS A 52 -6.25 15.96 11.68
C CYS A 52 -6.92 16.15 13.04
N PHE A 53 -7.48 15.09 13.60
CA PHE A 53 -8.10 15.11 14.92
C PHE A 53 -7.09 15.48 16.00
N TRP A 54 -5.89 14.91 15.93
CA TRP A 54 -4.80 15.24 16.84
C TRP A 54 -4.41 16.73 16.72
N ALA A 55 -4.27 17.23 15.49
CA ALA A 55 -3.91 18.61 15.23
C ALA A 55 -4.99 19.58 15.80
N ILE A 56 -6.26 19.21 15.61
CA ILE A 56 -7.39 19.98 16.14
C ILE A 56 -7.35 19.99 17.67
N SER A 57 -6.96 18.88 18.30
CA SER A 57 -6.89 18.77 19.76
C SER A 57 -5.93 19.78 20.38
N LEU A 58 -4.92 20.23 19.62
CA LEU A 58 -4.00 21.26 20.08
C LEU A 58 -4.70 22.61 20.31
N PHE A 59 -5.80 22.86 19.58
CA PHE A 59 -6.59 24.10 19.72
C PHE A 59 -7.60 24.02 20.85
N PHE A 60 -8.05 22.81 21.24
CA PHE A 60 -9.08 22.63 22.25
C PHE A 60 -8.57 22.71 23.69
N GLY A 61 -7.25 22.75 23.87
CA GLY A 61 -6.66 22.97 25.17
C GLY A 61 -5.90 21.77 25.73
N GLU A 62 -5.15 22.05 26.77
CA GLU A 62 -4.15 21.16 27.35
C GLU A 62 -4.74 19.84 27.85
N ASN A 63 -5.93 19.90 28.45
CA ASN A 63 -6.57 18.70 29.02
C ASN A 63 -6.92 17.67 27.93
N PHE A 64 -7.43 18.16 26.81
CA PHE A 64 -7.81 17.31 25.69
C PHE A 64 -6.58 16.68 25.04
N TYR A 65 -5.54 17.47 24.84
CA TYR A 65 -4.26 17.01 24.28
C TYR A 65 -3.61 15.96 25.18
N ARG A 66 -3.64 16.17 26.51
CA ARG A 66 -3.05 15.24 27.48
C ARG A 66 -3.69 13.85 27.43
N SER A 67 -5.01 13.81 27.27
CA SER A 67 -5.73 12.54 27.12
C SER A 67 -5.25 11.78 25.89
N PHE A 68 -5.04 12.48 24.79
CA PHE A 68 -4.56 11.91 23.54
C PHE A 68 -3.12 11.38 23.71
N GLU A 69 -2.27 12.15 24.37
CA GLU A 69 -0.89 11.79 24.64
C GLU A 69 -0.76 10.51 25.45
N ILE A 70 -1.61 10.36 26.47
CA ILE A 70 -1.61 9.15 27.32
C ILE A 70 -1.90 7.91 26.45
N VAL A 71 -2.89 8.00 25.55
CA VAL A 71 -3.25 6.90 24.66
C VAL A 71 -2.09 6.55 23.72
N LEU A 72 -1.44 7.56 23.14
CA LEU A 72 -0.33 7.36 22.21
C LEU A 72 0.91 6.77 22.88
N ASN A 73 1.13 7.08 24.16
CA ASN A 73 2.29 6.57 24.91
C ASN A 73 2.11 5.13 25.38
N THR A 74 0.91 4.59 25.30
CA THR A 74 0.64 3.17 25.60
C THR A 74 1.37 2.30 24.56
N PHE A 75 1.70 1.07 24.95
CA PHE A 75 2.32 0.08 24.05
C PHE A 75 1.54 -0.06 22.75
N PHE A 76 0.21 -0.10 22.83
CA PHE A 76 -0.67 -0.22 21.67
C PHE A 76 -0.58 1.03 20.78
N GLY A 77 -0.52 2.23 21.39
CA GLY A 77 -0.37 3.49 20.66
C GLY A 77 0.95 3.56 19.87
N LYS A 78 2.04 3.15 20.51
CA LYS A 78 3.36 3.12 19.87
C LYS A 78 3.39 2.14 18.69
N PHE A 79 2.80 0.96 18.87
CA PHE A 79 2.68 -0.03 17.81
C PHE A 79 1.87 0.53 16.64
N LEU A 80 0.79 1.24 16.93
CA LEU A 80 -0.07 1.86 15.92
C LEU A 80 0.70 2.92 15.14
N ILE A 81 1.46 3.79 15.82
CA ILE A 81 2.27 4.82 15.15
C ILE A 81 3.28 4.19 14.19
N ILE A 82 3.99 3.14 14.65
CA ILE A 82 4.98 2.45 13.81
C ILE A 82 4.30 1.84 12.58
N SER A 83 3.13 1.22 12.78
CA SER A 83 2.34 0.64 11.67
C SER A 83 1.92 1.71 10.66
N LEU A 84 1.46 2.86 11.14
CA LEU A 84 1.07 3.97 10.27
C LEU A 84 2.28 4.55 9.51
N CYS A 85 3.44 4.65 10.16
CA CYS A 85 4.67 5.08 9.49
C CYS A 85 5.04 4.10 8.37
N TRP A 86 4.87 2.80 8.62
CA TRP A 86 5.16 1.78 7.62
C TRP A 86 4.18 1.86 6.44
N THR A 87 2.88 1.99 6.70
CA THR A 87 1.88 2.10 5.63
C THR A 87 2.12 3.35 4.79
N PHE A 88 2.49 4.45 5.41
CA PHE A 88 2.79 5.71 4.73
C PHE A 88 4.04 5.58 3.84
N SER A 89 5.10 4.98 4.38
CA SER A 89 6.34 4.72 3.64
C SER A 89 6.10 3.81 2.43
N PHE A 90 5.32 2.75 2.64
CA PHE A 90 4.94 1.82 1.58
C PHE A 90 4.14 2.53 0.48
N GLN A 91 3.21 3.40 0.87
CA GLN A 91 2.41 4.17 -0.08
C GLN A 91 3.29 5.05 -0.96
N ILE A 92 4.21 5.81 -0.35
CA ILE A 92 5.11 6.71 -1.06
C ILE A 92 5.95 5.93 -2.09
N LEU A 93 6.57 4.83 -1.66
CA LEU A 93 7.43 4.04 -2.52
C LEU A 93 6.66 3.41 -3.68
N ASN A 94 5.42 2.97 -3.42
CA ASN A 94 4.59 2.39 -4.47
C ASN A 94 4.07 3.43 -5.46
N GLU A 95 3.92 4.69 -5.06
CA GLU A 95 3.52 5.76 -5.97
C GLU A 95 4.63 6.10 -6.97
N ILE A 96 5.89 5.85 -6.61
CA ILE A 96 7.03 6.09 -7.50
C ILE A 96 6.98 5.14 -8.72
N ARG A 97 6.46 3.91 -8.54
CA ARG A 97 6.43 2.90 -9.60
C ARG A 97 5.64 3.35 -10.83
N PRO A 98 4.35 3.78 -10.69
CA PRO A 98 3.62 4.27 -11.86
C PRO A 98 4.27 5.51 -12.49
N LEU A 99 4.91 6.36 -11.69
CA LEU A 99 5.63 7.53 -12.21
C LEU A 99 6.79 7.11 -13.13
N VAL A 100 7.52 6.06 -12.74
CA VAL A 100 8.63 5.52 -13.56
C VAL A 100 8.06 4.91 -14.85
N TRP A 101 6.93 4.21 -14.77
CA TRP A 101 6.26 3.63 -15.95
C TRP A 101 5.76 4.73 -16.90
N ASP A 102 5.22 5.80 -16.37
CA ASP A 102 4.76 6.95 -17.15
C ASP A 102 5.93 7.63 -17.87
N ALA A 103 7.13 7.57 -17.29
CA ALA A 103 8.35 8.07 -17.93
C ALA A 103 8.89 7.13 -19.02
N GLY A 104 8.28 5.96 -19.20
CA GLY A 104 8.64 5.02 -20.25
C GLY A 104 9.67 3.97 -19.87
N PHE A 105 9.91 3.77 -18.58
CA PHE A 105 10.90 2.81 -18.10
C PHE A 105 10.23 1.70 -17.29
N GLY A 106 10.82 0.52 -17.33
CA GLY A 106 10.45 -0.58 -16.44
C GLY A 106 9.17 -1.33 -16.79
N PHE A 107 8.84 -1.44 -18.09
CA PHE A 107 7.64 -2.16 -18.53
C PHE A 107 7.77 -3.69 -18.44
N ASP A 108 8.98 -4.20 -18.31
CA ASP A 108 9.21 -5.65 -18.25
C ASP A 108 8.63 -6.24 -16.96
N LEU A 109 8.03 -7.41 -17.07
CA LEU A 109 7.43 -8.13 -15.95
C LEU A 109 8.46 -8.46 -14.85
N LYS A 110 9.70 -8.75 -15.26
CA LYS A 110 10.79 -9.02 -14.31
C LYS A 110 11.12 -7.77 -13.50
N VAL A 111 11.19 -6.61 -14.16
CA VAL A 111 11.46 -5.32 -13.52
C VAL A 111 10.32 -4.96 -12.56
N ALA A 112 9.08 -5.23 -12.97
CA ALA A 112 7.91 -4.96 -12.12
C ALA A 112 7.94 -5.78 -10.82
N LYS A 113 8.35 -7.06 -10.91
CA LYS A 113 8.47 -7.93 -9.73
C LYS A 113 9.59 -7.46 -8.79
N ILE A 114 10.75 -7.15 -9.36
CA ILE A 114 11.92 -6.70 -8.61
C ILE A 114 11.63 -5.36 -7.93
N SER A 115 11.01 -4.41 -8.64
CA SER A 115 10.66 -3.11 -8.08
C SER A 115 9.66 -3.23 -6.94
N GLY A 116 8.71 -4.18 -7.04
CA GLY A 116 7.76 -4.45 -5.96
C GLY A 116 8.47 -4.94 -4.69
N PHE A 117 9.43 -5.85 -4.86
CA PHE A 117 10.23 -6.36 -3.74
C PHE A 117 11.08 -5.26 -3.11
N ILE A 118 11.70 -4.42 -3.94
CA ILE A 118 12.51 -3.28 -3.49
C ILE A 118 11.63 -2.29 -2.71
N SER A 119 10.40 -2.06 -3.17
CA SER A 119 9.46 -1.16 -2.47
C SER A 119 9.11 -1.70 -1.07
N LEU A 120 8.90 -3.02 -0.96
CA LEU A 120 8.61 -3.63 0.35
C LEU A 120 9.78 -3.48 1.32
N ILE A 121 10.98 -3.84 0.89
CA ILE A 121 12.19 -3.73 1.72
C ILE A 121 12.45 -2.26 2.04
N GLY A 122 12.34 -1.38 1.04
CA GLY A 122 12.55 0.06 1.20
C GLY A 122 11.59 0.68 2.20
N SER A 123 10.33 0.21 2.24
CA SER A 123 9.35 0.74 3.19
C SER A 123 9.72 0.39 4.63
N PHE A 124 10.28 -0.80 4.88
CA PHE A 124 10.77 -1.17 6.21
C PHE A 124 11.96 -0.30 6.63
N ILE A 125 12.91 -0.11 5.72
CA ILE A 125 14.09 0.73 5.98
C ILE A 125 13.66 2.17 6.28
N LEU A 126 12.75 2.70 5.47
CA LEU A 126 12.24 4.07 5.63
C LEU A 126 11.51 4.24 6.97
N THR A 127 10.73 3.22 7.37
CA THR A 127 10.03 3.23 8.66
C THR A 127 11.01 3.30 9.82
N ILE A 128 12.08 2.49 9.76
CA ILE A 128 13.12 2.49 10.80
C ILE A 128 13.79 3.87 10.86
N LEU A 129 14.11 4.45 9.70
CA LEU A 129 14.72 5.78 9.63
C LEU A 129 13.81 6.85 10.25
N PHE A 130 12.52 6.84 9.91
CA PHE A 130 11.55 7.78 10.48
C PHE A 130 11.42 7.61 12.00
N TYR A 131 11.39 6.35 12.45
CA TYR A 131 11.29 6.06 13.89
C TYR A 131 12.52 6.57 14.64
N LEU A 132 13.72 6.32 14.10
CA LEU A 132 14.98 6.80 14.71
C LEU A 132 15.07 8.32 14.69
N ALA A 133 14.66 8.94 13.57
CA ALA A 133 14.64 10.40 13.47
C ALA A 133 13.68 11.01 14.52
N GLY A 134 12.47 10.45 14.62
CA GLY A 134 11.49 10.90 15.61
C GLY A 134 12.00 10.76 17.03
N ARG A 135 12.66 9.64 17.33
CA ARG A 135 13.24 9.41 18.66
C ARG A 135 14.32 10.42 19.00
N ASN A 136 15.12 10.85 18.01
CA ASN A 136 16.18 11.81 18.22
C ASN A 136 15.65 13.25 18.44
N PHE A 137 14.45 13.53 17.90
CA PHE A 137 13.83 14.86 18.06
C PHE A 137 13.03 15.00 19.35
N PHE A 138 12.58 13.88 19.93
CA PHE A 138 11.81 13.84 21.18
C PHE A 138 12.58 13.10 22.27
#